data_6ad4f1914bf5718b0cbf76592de23de4
#
_entry.id   6ad4f1914bf5718b0cbf76592de23de4
#
_cell.length_a   1.000
_cell.length_b   1.000
_cell.length_c   1.000
_cell.angle_alpha   90.00
_cell.angle_beta   90.00
_cell.angle_gamma   90.00
#
_symmetry.space_group_name_H-M   'P 1'
#
loop_
_entity.id
_entity.type
_entity.pdbx_description
1 polymer ?
#
loop_
_entity_poly.entity_id
_entity_poly.type
_entity_poly.pdbx_seq_one_letter_code
_entity_poly.pdbx_strand_id
1 'polypeptide(L)'
;TGVQTCALPISYSLWTVGIPQKDYANRVLENADLLICVGYDIVEYAPQRINPTRKTPILHINTMPAHINKYYQTACEVVGNISDSLHRITLRTHRKQEPTAALAIREQLIAEHESYAADASFPMKPQRVLIDVRKVMRPGDILLSDVGAHKMWIARHYNCYKPKTCLISNGFATMGFSLPGALAAKLVSPDKRVLVVTGDGGLMMNSQELETAVREHLPFVVLVFVDGGYGLIKWKGMDKFGETHYCDFTNPDWVAYAEAMHCKGYRIRTADELLPTLEDAFQQDVPALIECPIDYAENGKLTQHLKEVYAHLE
;
A
#
# COMPACT_ATOMS: atom_id res chain seq x y z
N THR A 1 -7.05 -13.00 8.11
CA THR A 1 -6.74 -11.94 9.06
C THR A 1 -6.71 -10.54 8.47
N GLY A 2 -6.77 -10.38 7.14
CA GLY A 2 -6.99 -9.10 6.46
C GLY A 2 -5.94 -8.01 6.63
N VAL A 3 -4.81 -8.29 7.26
CA VAL A 3 -3.68 -7.36 7.38
C VAL A 3 -2.55 -7.87 6.50
N GLN A 4 -2.30 -7.17 5.40
CA GLN A 4 -1.24 -7.50 4.48
C GLN A 4 0.01 -6.69 4.83
N THR A 5 1.16 -7.35 4.86
CA THR A 5 2.45 -6.67 4.81
C THR A 5 2.93 -6.67 3.37
N CYS A 6 3.45 -5.54 2.90
CA CYS A 6 4.09 -5.50 1.60
C CYS A 6 5.26 -6.48 1.55
N ALA A 7 5.51 -7.04 0.37
CA ALA A 7 6.67 -7.90 0.17
C ALA A 7 7.97 -7.15 0.47
N LEU A 8 8.91 -7.85 1.10
CA LEU A 8 10.24 -7.27 1.32
C LEU A 8 10.90 -6.94 -0.02
N PRO A 9 11.72 -5.87 -0.10
CA PRO A 9 12.43 -5.51 -1.31
C PRO A 9 13.61 -6.45 -1.55
N ILE A 10 13.31 -7.69 -1.85
CA ILE A 10 14.26 -8.65 -2.36
C ILE A 10 14.50 -8.38 -3.85
N SER A 11 15.60 -8.88 -4.39
CA SER A 11 16.06 -8.59 -5.76
C SER A 11 15.03 -8.88 -6.84
N TYR A 12 14.05 -9.74 -6.59
CA TYR A 12 13.03 -10.16 -7.55
C TYR A 12 11.61 -9.71 -7.17
N SER A 13 11.45 -8.93 -6.09
CA SER A 13 10.13 -8.42 -5.70
C SER A 13 9.61 -7.40 -6.71
N LEU A 14 8.38 -7.59 -7.13
CA LEU A 14 7.62 -6.66 -7.98
C LEU A 14 6.51 -5.95 -7.17
N TRP A 15 6.69 -5.83 -5.85
CA TRP A 15 5.75 -5.26 -4.90
C TRP A 15 4.40 -6.01 -4.90
N THR A 16 3.30 -5.29 -5.08
CA THR A 16 1.96 -5.86 -5.00
C THR A 16 1.39 -6.13 -6.39
N VAL A 17 0.86 -7.33 -6.57
CA VAL A 17 0.16 -7.75 -7.78
C VAL A 17 -1.28 -7.26 -7.75
N GLY A 18 -1.83 -6.89 -8.90
CA GLY A 18 -3.26 -6.75 -9.06
C GLY A 18 -3.89 -5.45 -8.60
N ILE A 19 -3.10 -4.42 -8.50
CA ILE A 19 -3.56 -3.05 -8.35
C ILE A 19 -3.55 -2.38 -9.72
N PRO A 20 -4.61 -2.00 -10.24
CA PRO A 20 -5.79 -2.63 -10.74
C PRO A 20 -5.52 -3.54 -11.96
N GLN A 21 -6.43 -3.87 -12.80
CA GLN A 21 -6.52 -5.02 -13.69
C GLN A 21 -5.38 -5.35 -14.69
N LYS A 22 -4.35 -4.49 -14.90
CA LYS A 22 -3.25 -4.73 -15.87
C LYS A 22 -1.96 -4.07 -15.44
N ASP A 23 -1.38 -4.57 -14.39
CA ASP A 23 -0.14 -4.11 -13.83
C ASP A 23 1.08 -4.82 -14.42
N TYR A 24 2.27 -4.19 -14.42
CA TYR A 24 3.55 -4.80 -14.82
C TYR A 24 3.81 -6.15 -14.15
N ALA A 25 3.47 -6.27 -12.84
CA ALA A 25 3.58 -7.52 -12.12
C ALA A 25 2.66 -8.61 -12.69
N ASN A 26 1.47 -8.27 -13.19
CA ASN A 26 0.56 -9.23 -13.82
C ASN A 26 1.17 -9.85 -15.09
N ARG A 27 1.98 -9.10 -15.83
CA ARG A 27 2.70 -9.64 -17.02
C ARG A 27 3.64 -10.79 -16.67
N VAL A 28 4.33 -10.67 -15.53
CA VAL A 28 5.18 -11.75 -15.05
C VAL A 28 4.36 -12.98 -14.70
N LEU A 29 3.18 -12.79 -14.10
CA LEU A 29 2.24 -13.89 -13.82
C LEU A 29 1.69 -14.54 -15.10
N GLU A 30 1.34 -13.74 -16.10
CA GLU A 30 0.81 -14.24 -17.38
C GLU A 30 1.83 -15.10 -18.13
N ASN A 31 3.13 -14.79 -17.98
CA ASN A 31 4.24 -15.52 -18.61
C ASN A 31 4.87 -16.60 -17.71
N ALA A 32 4.34 -16.80 -16.51
CA ALA A 32 4.84 -17.81 -15.58
C ALA A 32 4.48 -19.23 -16.05
N ASP A 33 5.42 -20.15 -15.93
CA ASP A 33 5.24 -21.58 -16.15
C ASP A 33 4.71 -22.30 -14.91
N LEU A 34 4.83 -21.69 -13.73
CA LEU A 34 4.33 -22.16 -12.44
C LEU A 34 3.97 -20.97 -11.54
N LEU A 35 2.81 -21.00 -10.91
CA LEU A 35 2.42 -20.09 -9.85
C LEU A 35 2.59 -20.75 -8.49
N ILE A 36 3.44 -20.20 -7.64
CA ILE A 36 3.61 -20.65 -6.25
C ILE A 36 2.86 -19.70 -5.33
N CYS A 37 1.72 -20.13 -4.82
CA CYS A 37 0.85 -19.37 -3.95
C CYS A 37 1.14 -19.73 -2.47
N VAL A 38 1.72 -18.82 -1.72
CA VAL A 38 2.14 -19.02 -0.33
C VAL A 38 1.26 -18.21 0.61
N GLY A 39 0.51 -18.89 1.49
CA GLY A 39 -0.42 -18.23 2.41
C GLY A 39 -1.56 -17.48 1.72
N TYR A 40 -1.84 -17.79 0.48
CA TYR A 40 -2.84 -17.11 -0.34
C TYR A 40 -4.27 -17.50 0.06
N ASP A 41 -5.14 -16.49 0.13
CA ASP A 41 -6.58 -16.66 0.27
C ASP A 41 -7.30 -15.98 -0.89
N ILE A 42 -8.29 -16.65 -1.48
CA ILE A 42 -9.09 -16.14 -2.61
C ILE A 42 -9.93 -14.91 -2.25
N VAL A 43 -10.15 -14.65 -0.97
CA VAL A 43 -10.88 -13.49 -0.47
C VAL A 43 -10.05 -12.20 -0.65
N GLU A 44 -8.72 -12.29 -0.54
CA GLU A 44 -7.85 -11.13 -0.66
C GLU A 44 -7.63 -10.69 -2.11
N TYR A 45 -7.54 -11.66 -3.01
CA TYR A 45 -7.32 -11.37 -4.43
C TYR A 45 -7.96 -12.45 -5.32
N ALA A 46 -8.85 -12.02 -6.20
CA ALA A 46 -9.66 -12.94 -7.01
C ALA A 46 -8.78 -13.81 -7.94
N PRO A 47 -8.91 -15.15 -7.91
CA PRO A 47 -8.09 -16.07 -8.69
C PRO A 47 -8.09 -15.83 -10.20
N GLN A 48 -9.21 -15.35 -10.75
CA GLN A 48 -9.30 -15.03 -12.19
C GLN A 48 -8.34 -13.92 -12.64
N ARG A 49 -7.79 -13.14 -11.72
CA ARG A 49 -6.83 -12.08 -12.03
C ARG A 49 -5.39 -12.58 -12.04
N ILE A 50 -5.08 -13.66 -11.31
CA ILE A 50 -3.73 -14.23 -11.28
C ILE A 50 -3.53 -15.33 -12.31
N ASN A 51 -4.59 -16.04 -12.69
CA ASN A 51 -4.55 -17.13 -13.69
C ASN A 51 -5.79 -17.06 -14.62
N PRO A 52 -5.95 -15.97 -15.42
CA PRO A 52 -7.13 -15.76 -16.24
C PRO A 52 -7.29 -16.86 -17.32
N THR A 53 -6.20 -17.36 -17.86
CA THR A 53 -6.19 -18.42 -18.88
C THR A 53 -6.42 -19.81 -18.29
N ARG A 54 -6.25 -19.99 -16.99
CA ARG A 54 -6.31 -21.28 -16.27
C ARG A 54 -5.29 -22.32 -16.74
N LYS A 55 -4.25 -21.89 -17.47
CA LYS A 55 -3.25 -22.79 -18.07
C LYS A 55 -2.03 -22.99 -17.18
N THR A 56 -1.70 -22.01 -16.36
CA THR A 56 -0.52 -22.08 -15.49
C THR A 56 -0.81 -22.96 -14.28
N PRO A 57 -0.01 -24.02 -14.05
CA PRO A 57 -0.16 -24.88 -12.88
C PRO A 57 0.08 -24.10 -11.59
N ILE A 58 -0.64 -24.44 -10.52
CA ILE A 58 -0.57 -23.79 -9.23
C ILE A 58 -0.05 -24.74 -8.17
N LEU A 59 1.03 -24.36 -7.49
CA LEU A 59 1.49 -24.95 -6.24
C LEU A 59 0.93 -24.12 -5.07
N HIS A 60 0.07 -24.72 -4.26
CA HIS A 60 -0.49 -24.09 -3.07
C HIS A 60 0.27 -24.52 -1.82
N ILE A 61 0.84 -23.56 -1.08
CA ILE A 61 1.55 -23.79 0.19
C ILE A 61 0.83 -22.98 1.27
N ASN A 62 0.13 -23.66 2.17
CA ASN A 62 -0.67 -23.00 3.20
C ASN A 62 -0.87 -23.90 4.41
N THR A 63 -1.38 -23.33 5.52
CA THR A 63 -1.84 -24.08 6.70
C THR A 63 -3.18 -24.77 6.48
N MET A 64 -3.93 -24.36 5.46
CA MET A 64 -5.24 -24.88 5.09
C MET A 64 -5.23 -25.38 3.64
N PRO A 65 -6.06 -26.36 3.28
CA PRO A 65 -6.29 -26.76 1.90
C PRO A 65 -6.78 -25.59 1.05
N ALA A 66 -6.53 -25.64 -0.25
CA ALA A 66 -6.95 -24.61 -1.19
C ALA A 66 -8.47 -24.58 -1.36
N HIS A 67 -9.03 -23.38 -1.43
CA HIS A 67 -10.40 -23.18 -1.89
C HIS A 67 -10.44 -23.30 -3.42
N ILE A 68 -10.79 -24.50 -3.90
CA ILE A 68 -10.80 -24.80 -5.35
C ILE A 68 -11.97 -24.11 -6.04
N ASN A 69 -11.68 -23.43 -7.14
CA ASN A 69 -12.68 -22.91 -8.07
C ASN A 69 -12.19 -23.06 -9.53
N LYS A 70 -13.00 -22.61 -10.50
CA LYS A 70 -12.64 -22.76 -11.92
C LYS A 70 -11.34 -22.05 -12.36
N TYR A 71 -10.85 -21.06 -11.60
CA TYR A 71 -9.62 -20.30 -11.87
C TYR A 71 -8.47 -20.67 -10.93
N TYR A 72 -8.77 -21.38 -9.84
CA TYR A 72 -7.79 -21.81 -8.85
C TYR A 72 -7.88 -23.31 -8.66
N GLN A 73 -7.25 -24.02 -9.59
CA GLN A 73 -7.10 -25.47 -9.53
C GLN A 73 -5.63 -25.77 -9.29
N THR A 74 -5.34 -26.41 -8.18
CA THR A 74 -3.98 -26.70 -7.75
C THR A 74 -3.45 -27.93 -8.45
N ALA A 75 -2.23 -27.85 -8.97
CA ALA A 75 -1.50 -29.02 -9.45
C ALA A 75 -0.87 -29.79 -8.27
N CYS A 76 -0.56 -29.10 -7.19
CA CYS A 76 -0.03 -29.67 -5.96
C CYS A 76 -0.38 -28.78 -4.77
N GLU A 77 -0.66 -29.41 -3.62
CA GLU A 77 -0.87 -28.72 -2.35
C GLU A 77 0.14 -29.21 -1.30
N VAL A 78 0.69 -28.27 -0.56
CA VAL A 78 1.52 -28.49 0.61
C VAL A 78 0.81 -27.86 1.80
N VAL A 79 0.04 -28.67 2.51
CA VAL A 79 -0.75 -28.23 3.67
C VAL A 79 0.04 -28.49 4.95
N GLY A 80 0.35 -27.42 5.71
CA GLY A 80 1.12 -27.52 6.94
C GLY A 80 1.74 -26.20 7.35
N ASN A 81 2.78 -26.26 8.17
CA ASN A 81 3.53 -25.06 8.56
C ASN A 81 4.26 -24.49 7.35
N ILE A 82 3.91 -23.24 6.97
CA ILE A 82 4.43 -22.60 5.77
C ILE A 82 5.95 -22.42 5.84
N SER A 83 6.49 -21.99 6.99
CA SER A 83 7.93 -21.76 7.17
C SER A 83 8.73 -23.05 7.03
N ASP A 84 8.28 -24.15 7.66
CA ASP A 84 8.94 -25.46 7.55
C ASP A 84 8.84 -26.01 6.13
N SER A 85 7.69 -25.86 5.47
CA SER A 85 7.49 -26.29 4.09
C SER A 85 8.45 -25.58 3.14
N LEU A 86 8.54 -24.24 3.23
CA LEU A 86 9.45 -23.44 2.43
C LEU A 86 10.93 -23.80 2.70
N HIS A 87 11.30 -23.97 3.96
CA HIS A 87 12.65 -24.38 4.33
C HIS A 87 13.03 -25.73 3.69
N ARG A 88 12.16 -26.73 3.79
CA ARG A 88 12.38 -28.05 3.19
C ARG A 88 12.45 -28.03 1.66
N ILE A 89 11.63 -27.18 1.00
CA ILE A 89 11.69 -26.97 -0.44
C ILE A 89 13.02 -26.34 -0.83
N THR A 90 13.45 -25.29 -0.11
CA THR A 90 14.71 -24.59 -0.38
C THR A 90 15.92 -25.50 -0.29
N LEU A 91 15.94 -26.42 0.67
CA LEU A 91 17.04 -27.41 0.79
C LEU A 91 17.15 -28.39 -0.38
N ARG A 92 16.10 -28.53 -1.19
CA ARG A 92 16.01 -29.49 -2.31
C ARG A 92 15.95 -28.83 -3.68
N THR A 93 15.93 -27.51 -3.74
CA THR A 93 15.90 -26.75 -4.99
C THR A 93 17.24 -26.10 -5.28
N HIS A 94 17.62 -26.06 -6.55
CA HIS A 94 18.79 -25.32 -7.01
C HIS A 94 18.35 -24.01 -7.66
N ARG A 95 19.16 -22.97 -7.48
CA ARG A 95 18.90 -21.67 -8.11
C ARG A 95 18.95 -21.86 -9.65
N LYS A 96 17.86 -21.51 -10.32
CA LYS A 96 17.84 -21.35 -11.78
C LYS A 96 18.61 -20.10 -12.21
N GLN A 97 18.85 -19.98 -13.51
CA GLN A 97 19.36 -18.74 -14.11
C GLN A 97 18.44 -17.55 -13.79
N GLU A 98 19.01 -16.36 -13.80
CA GLU A 98 18.33 -15.12 -13.43
C GLU A 98 17.09 -14.87 -14.31
N PRO A 99 15.94 -14.49 -13.72
CA PRO A 99 14.72 -14.20 -14.46
C PRO A 99 14.83 -12.81 -15.10
N THR A 100 15.48 -12.68 -16.22
CA THR A 100 15.80 -11.41 -16.91
C THR A 100 14.57 -10.53 -17.16
N ALA A 101 13.44 -11.13 -17.58
CA ALA A 101 12.20 -10.38 -17.82
C ALA A 101 11.61 -9.74 -16.54
N ALA A 102 11.62 -10.47 -15.43
CA ALA A 102 11.13 -9.92 -14.15
C ALA A 102 12.06 -8.81 -13.62
N LEU A 103 13.37 -8.94 -13.81
CA LEU A 103 14.34 -7.91 -13.43
C LEU A 103 14.17 -6.64 -14.26
N ALA A 104 14.00 -6.75 -15.58
CA ALA A 104 13.77 -5.60 -16.45
C ALA A 104 12.50 -4.84 -16.05
N ILE A 105 11.40 -5.53 -15.73
CA ILE A 105 10.18 -4.91 -15.24
C ILE A 105 10.42 -4.22 -13.90
N ARG A 106 11.18 -4.84 -13.01
CA ARG A 106 11.52 -4.25 -11.72
C ARG A 106 12.33 -2.96 -11.86
N GLU A 107 13.32 -2.95 -12.75
CA GLU A 107 14.14 -1.76 -13.04
C GLU A 107 13.29 -0.62 -13.60
N GLN A 108 12.34 -0.91 -14.50
CA GLN A 108 11.39 0.09 -15.00
C GLN A 108 10.54 0.68 -13.89
N LEU A 109 10.00 -0.14 -12.98
CA LEU A 109 9.20 0.33 -11.84
C LEU A 109 10.02 1.22 -10.89
N ILE A 110 11.28 0.88 -10.65
CA ILE A 110 12.19 1.69 -9.82
C ILE A 110 12.47 3.03 -10.50
N ALA A 111 12.85 3.01 -11.79
CA ALA A 111 13.16 4.22 -12.53
C ALA A 111 11.95 5.17 -12.62
N GLU A 112 10.76 4.63 -12.85
CA GLU A 112 9.53 5.40 -12.83
C GLU A 112 9.31 6.06 -11.46
N HIS A 113 9.42 5.29 -10.37
CA HIS A 113 9.27 5.83 -9.02
C HIS A 113 10.30 6.93 -8.72
N GLU A 114 11.57 6.70 -9.03
CA GLU A 114 12.65 7.64 -8.79
C GLU A 114 12.51 8.94 -9.60
N SER A 115 11.86 8.89 -10.77
CA SER A 115 11.63 10.09 -11.60
C SER A 115 10.81 11.18 -10.90
N TYR A 116 10.04 10.82 -9.88
CA TYR A 116 9.25 11.75 -9.07
C TYR A 116 10.02 12.35 -7.88
N ALA A 117 11.28 11.98 -7.66
CA ALA A 117 12.02 12.42 -6.47
C ALA A 117 12.21 13.94 -6.37
N ALA A 118 12.23 14.64 -7.49
CA ALA A 118 12.34 16.09 -7.58
C ALA A 118 11.06 16.77 -8.08
N ASP A 119 9.91 16.06 -8.08
CA ASP A 119 8.64 16.65 -8.50
C ASP A 119 8.19 17.72 -7.50
N ALA A 120 8.06 18.96 -7.97
CA ALA A 120 7.68 20.13 -7.18
C ALA A 120 6.21 20.54 -7.40
N SER A 121 5.43 19.75 -8.10
CA SER A 121 4.01 20.05 -8.36
C SER A 121 3.19 20.09 -7.07
N PHE A 122 2.18 20.96 -7.06
CA PHE A 122 1.25 21.09 -5.95
C PHE A 122 -0.17 21.34 -6.48
N PRO A 123 -1.23 20.63 -6.00
CA PRO A 123 -1.18 19.56 -4.99
C PRO A 123 -0.17 18.46 -5.31
N MET A 124 0.35 17.79 -4.26
CA MET A 124 1.44 16.84 -4.40
C MET A 124 1.02 15.56 -5.11
N LYS A 125 1.91 14.99 -5.90
CA LYS A 125 1.71 13.66 -6.47
C LYS A 125 1.96 12.58 -5.40
N PRO A 126 1.13 11.53 -5.35
CA PRO A 126 1.29 10.43 -4.39
C PRO A 126 2.68 9.79 -4.42
N GLN A 127 3.30 9.69 -5.60
CA GLN A 127 4.65 9.15 -5.79
C GLN A 127 5.70 9.96 -5.00
N ARG A 128 5.68 11.30 -5.15
CA ARG A 128 6.61 12.20 -4.43
C ARG A 128 6.41 12.08 -2.92
N VAL A 129 5.18 12.05 -2.46
CA VAL A 129 4.88 11.89 -1.03
C VAL A 129 5.47 10.61 -0.47
N LEU A 130 5.32 9.48 -1.17
CA LEU A 130 5.81 8.19 -0.71
C LEU A 130 7.34 8.08 -0.74
N ILE A 131 8.01 8.80 -1.66
CA ILE A 131 9.47 8.94 -1.66
C ILE A 131 9.93 9.64 -0.38
N ASP A 132 9.32 10.77 -0.04
CA ASP A 132 9.70 11.54 1.15
C ASP A 132 9.35 10.79 2.44
N VAL A 133 8.18 10.13 2.51
CA VAL A 133 7.84 9.21 3.60
C VAL A 133 8.90 8.12 3.76
N ARG A 134 9.37 7.51 2.66
CA ARG A 134 10.38 6.44 2.76
C ARG A 134 11.74 6.95 3.25
N LYS A 135 12.12 8.19 2.93
CA LYS A 135 13.37 8.80 3.43
C LYS A 135 13.36 8.97 4.94
N VAL A 136 12.23 9.37 5.52
CA VAL A 136 12.10 9.62 6.97
C VAL A 136 11.93 8.33 7.77
N MET A 137 11.22 7.34 7.24
CA MET A 137 10.92 6.09 7.93
C MET A 137 12.13 5.16 7.94
N ARG A 138 12.54 4.69 9.11
CA ARG A 138 13.60 3.69 9.27
C ARG A 138 13.13 2.31 8.81
N PRO A 139 14.01 1.36 8.52
CA PRO A 139 13.60 0.02 8.06
C PRO A 139 12.65 -0.74 8.99
N GLY A 140 12.67 -0.45 10.29
CA GLY A 140 11.84 -1.13 11.29
C GLY A 140 10.60 -0.36 11.74
N ASP A 141 10.42 0.87 11.26
CA ASP A 141 9.28 1.71 11.60
C ASP A 141 8.00 1.20 10.92
N ILE A 142 6.85 1.56 11.44
CA ILE A 142 5.56 1.00 11.04
C ILE A 142 4.74 2.04 10.29
N LEU A 143 4.34 1.73 9.08
CA LEU A 143 3.33 2.48 8.32
C LEU A 143 2.00 1.73 8.37
N LEU A 144 0.93 2.43 8.73
CA LEU A 144 -0.44 1.94 8.61
C LEU A 144 -1.15 2.70 7.50
N SER A 145 -1.65 1.97 6.52
CA SER A 145 -2.47 2.56 5.46
C SER A 145 -3.94 2.37 5.74
N ASP A 146 -4.69 3.45 5.74
CA ASP A 146 -6.14 3.38 5.68
C ASP A 146 -6.63 2.91 4.31
N VAL A 147 -7.94 2.85 4.12
CA VAL A 147 -8.58 2.41 2.88
C VAL A 147 -9.01 3.60 2.03
N GLY A 148 -8.52 3.65 0.80
CA GLY A 148 -8.75 4.73 -0.15
C GLY A 148 -7.78 4.65 -1.33
N ALA A 149 -7.70 5.71 -2.15
CA ALA A 149 -6.78 5.77 -3.28
C ALA A 149 -5.31 5.70 -2.82
N HIS A 150 -4.96 6.32 -1.68
CA HIS A 150 -3.63 6.27 -1.08
C HIS A 150 -3.13 4.83 -0.84
N LYS A 151 -4.02 3.90 -0.45
CA LYS A 151 -3.69 2.48 -0.27
C LYS A 151 -3.07 1.87 -1.54
N MET A 152 -3.62 2.20 -2.70
CA MET A 152 -3.16 1.67 -3.98
C MET A 152 -1.75 2.17 -4.29
N TRP A 153 -1.48 3.44 -4.02
CA TRP A 153 -0.17 4.06 -4.18
C TRP A 153 0.87 3.49 -3.22
N ILE A 154 0.52 3.31 -1.94
CA ILE A 154 1.39 2.68 -0.93
C ILE A 154 1.76 1.26 -1.35
N ALA A 155 0.78 0.47 -1.75
CA ALA A 155 1.01 -0.91 -2.18
C ALA A 155 1.93 -1.00 -3.41
N ARG A 156 1.94 0.04 -4.27
CA ARG A 156 2.78 0.12 -5.47
C ARG A 156 4.17 0.67 -5.20
N HIS A 157 4.32 1.68 -4.37
CA HIS A 157 5.53 2.49 -4.30
C HIS A 157 6.24 2.47 -2.95
N TYR A 158 5.61 1.94 -1.88
CA TYR A 158 6.25 1.92 -0.57
C TYR A 158 7.12 0.68 -0.36
N ASN A 159 8.42 0.86 -0.19
CA ASN A 159 9.37 -0.21 0.06
C ASN A 159 9.37 -0.67 1.52
N CYS A 160 9.13 -1.96 1.77
CA CYS A 160 9.22 -2.58 3.08
C CYS A 160 10.55 -3.32 3.23
N TYR A 161 11.32 -3.01 4.28
CA TYR A 161 12.62 -3.62 4.54
C TYR A 161 12.57 -4.68 5.64
N LYS A 162 11.50 -4.72 6.42
CA LYS A 162 11.26 -5.73 7.45
C LYS A 162 9.82 -6.21 7.41
N PRO A 163 9.54 -7.45 7.82
CA PRO A 163 8.17 -7.95 7.94
C PRO A 163 7.33 -7.10 8.89
N LYS A 164 6.03 -6.99 8.63
CA LYS A 164 5.06 -6.28 9.48
C LYS A 164 5.38 -4.79 9.70
N THR A 165 5.99 -4.14 8.72
CA THR A 165 6.30 -2.70 8.77
C THR A 165 5.42 -1.85 7.85
N CYS A 166 4.55 -2.47 7.04
CA CYS A 166 3.48 -1.80 6.32
C CYS A 166 2.19 -2.61 6.48
N LEU A 167 1.23 -2.06 7.20
CA LEU A 167 -0.01 -2.72 7.55
C LEU A 167 -1.16 -2.11 6.76
N ILE A 168 -1.84 -2.94 5.96
CA ILE A 168 -2.97 -2.54 5.13
C ILE A 168 -4.14 -3.46 5.44
N SER A 169 -5.30 -2.89 5.76
CA SER A 169 -6.52 -3.68 5.93
C SER A 169 -7.07 -4.10 4.56
N ASN A 170 -7.00 -5.38 4.23
CA ASN A 170 -7.46 -5.92 2.96
C ASN A 170 -8.73 -6.77 3.04
N GLY A 171 -8.97 -7.51 4.10
CA GLY A 171 -10.15 -8.36 4.26
C GLY A 171 -11.46 -7.60 4.05
N PHE A 172 -12.00 -6.99 5.08
CA PHE A 172 -13.18 -6.10 4.96
C PHE A 172 -12.84 -4.72 4.41
N ALA A 173 -11.55 -4.37 4.36
CA ALA A 173 -11.07 -3.07 3.87
C ALA A 173 -11.81 -1.88 4.51
N THR A 174 -11.87 -1.88 5.84
CA THR A 174 -12.60 -0.90 6.63
C THR A 174 -11.88 0.46 6.62
N MET A 175 -12.57 1.52 6.22
CA MET A 175 -12.10 2.90 6.40
C MET A 175 -12.04 3.23 7.91
N GLY A 176 -11.06 4.06 8.30
CA GLY A 176 -10.83 4.41 9.70
C GLY A 176 -9.98 3.39 10.49
N PHE A 177 -9.51 2.31 9.86
CA PHE A 177 -8.68 1.28 10.51
C PHE A 177 -7.35 1.82 11.03
N SER A 178 -6.74 2.75 10.29
CA SER A 178 -5.33 3.11 10.48
C SER A 178 -5.07 3.83 11.80
N LEU A 179 -5.98 4.68 12.25
CA LEU A 179 -5.79 5.46 13.47
C LEU A 179 -5.82 4.59 14.73
N PRO A 180 -6.87 3.78 15.01
CA PRO A 180 -6.82 2.80 16.13
C PRO A 180 -5.71 1.77 15.96
N GLY A 181 -5.34 1.42 14.72
CA GLY A 181 -4.20 0.58 14.44
C GLY A 181 -2.86 1.20 14.88
N ALA A 182 -2.71 2.52 14.78
CA ALA A 182 -1.52 3.24 15.25
C ALA A 182 -1.40 3.23 16.77
N LEU A 183 -2.51 3.39 17.49
CA LEU A 183 -2.54 3.21 18.96
C LEU A 183 -2.00 1.83 19.34
N ALA A 184 -2.54 0.78 18.73
CA ALA A 184 -2.09 -0.58 18.97
C ALA A 184 -0.61 -0.78 18.61
N ALA A 185 -0.15 -0.22 17.49
CA ALA A 185 1.25 -0.30 17.06
C ALA A 185 2.19 0.39 18.05
N LYS A 186 1.82 1.56 18.59
CA LYS A 186 2.61 2.28 19.59
C LYS A 186 2.64 1.55 20.94
N LEU A 187 1.53 0.95 21.37
CA LEU A 187 1.48 0.14 22.59
C LEU A 187 2.40 -1.08 22.51
N VAL A 188 2.42 -1.76 21.36
CA VAL A 188 3.23 -2.98 21.15
C VAL A 188 4.70 -2.66 20.84
N SER A 189 4.96 -1.50 20.24
CA SER A 189 6.28 -1.09 19.74
C SER A 189 6.56 0.37 20.07
N PRO A 190 6.72 0.76 21.34
CA PRO A 190 6.83 2.15 21.78
C PRO A 190 8.04 2.90 21.17
N ASP A 191 9.14 2.19 20.90
CA ASP A 191 10.39 2.78 20.39
C ASP A 191 10.36 3.04 18.87
N LYS A 192 9.36 2.53 18.16
CA LYS A 192 9.26 2.70 16.72
C LYS A 192 8.50 3.99 16.35
N ARG A 193 8.93 4.61 15.25
CA ARG A 193 8.08 5.57 14.57
C ARG A 193 6.88 4.85 13.99
N VAL A 194 5.70 5.45 14.17
CA VAL A 194 4.45 4.97 13.58
C VAL A 194 3.88 6.09 12.72
N LEU A 195 3.63 5.79 11.45
CA LEU A 195 3.01 6.68 10.49
C LEU A 195 1.66 6.12 10.05
N VAL A 196 0.62 6.88 10.23
CA VAL A 196 -0.69 6.67 9.60
C VAL A 196 -0.71 7.41 8.26
N VAL A 197 -1.09 6.75 7.18
CA VAL A 197 -1.47 7.39 5.93
C VAL A 197 -2.94 7.12 5.67
N THR A 198 -3.72 8.18 5.64
CA THR A 198 -5.18 8.10 5.50
C THR A 198 -5.69 9.17 4.53
N GLY A 199 -6.84 8.95 3.91
CA GLY A 199 -7.59 10.01 3.25
C GLY A 199 -8.38 10.82 4.28
N ASP A 200 -8.80 12.02 3.89
CA ASP A 200 -9.62 12.91 4.72
C ASP A 200 -10.94 12.24 5.15
N GLY A 201 -11.63 11.55 4.25
CA GLY A 201 -12.84 10.79 4.61
C GLY A 201 -12.56 9.61 5.54
N GLY A 202 -11.39 8.94 5.41
CA GLY A 202 -10.98 7.84 6.28
C GLY A 202 -10.66 8.31 7.69
N LEU A 203 -9.97 9.45 7.82
CA LEU A 203 -9.65 10.05 9.12
C LEU A 203 -10.92 10.35 9.93
N MET A 204 -11.94 10.90 9.30
CA MET A 204 -13.19 11.26 9.99
C MET A 204 -13.97 10.06 10.53
N MET A 205 -13.67 8.84 10.10
CA MET A 205 -14.36 7.63 10.60
C MET A 205 -14.01 7.29 12.05
N ASN A 206 -12.77 7.57 12.48
CA ASN A 206 -12.28 7.27 13.84
C ASN A 206 -11.38 8.37 14.40
N SER A 207 -11.59 9.63 14.03
CA SER A 207 -10.75 10.76 14.45
C SER A 207 -10.76 11.03 15.96
N GLN A 208 -11.80 10.58 16.69
CA GLN A 208 -11.87 10.64 18.14
C GLN A 208 -10.71 9.90 18.84
N GLU A 209 -10.06 8.96 18.18
CA GLU A 209 -8.92 8.23 18.72
C GLU A 209 -7.66 9.11 18.89
N LEU A 210 -7.66 10.32 18.34
CA LEU A 210 -6.63 11.32 18.65
C LEU A 210 -6.65 11.70 20.12
N GLU A 211 -7.85 11.82 20.73
CA GLU A 211 -7.98 12.02 22.18
C GLU A 211 -7.37 10.86 22.96
N THR A 212 -7.71 9.64 22.59
CA THR A 212 -7.14 8.43 23.22
C THR A 212 -5.60 8.45 23.13
N ALA A 213 -5.05 8.82 21.98
CA ALA A 213 -3.60 8.87 21.78
C ALA A 213 -2.92 9.92 22.67
N VAL A 214 -3.53 11.08 22.81
CA VAL A 214 -3.02 12.17 23.70
C VAL A 214 -3.08 11.71 25.15
N ARG A 215 -4.20 11.21 25.61
CA ARG A 215 -4.41 10.79 26.99
C ARG A 215 -3.49 9.62 27.39
N GLU A 216 -3.21 8.69 26.48
CA GLU A 216 -2.33 7.55 26.72
C GLU A 216 -0.85 7.84 26.37
N HIS A 217 -0.50 9.09 26.04
CA HIS A 217 0.87 9.50 25.68
C HIS A 217 1.49 8.66 24.56
N LEU A 218 0.75 8.45 23.49
CA LEU A 218 1.16 7.63 22.34
C LEU A 218 1.45 8.53 21.12
N PRO A 219 2.67 9.09 20.99
CA PRO A 219 3.02 9.96 19.88
C PRO A 219 3.18 9.14 18.59
N PHE A 220 2.47 9.55 17.53
CA PHE A 220 2.61 9.07 16.17
C PHE A 220 2.24 10.16 15.17
N VAL A 221 2.56 9.95 13.91
CA VAL A 221 2.27 10.92 12.84
C VAL A 221 1.11 10.44 12.00
N VAL A 222 0.16 11.34 11.70
CA VAL A 222 -0.96 11.13 10.79
C VAL A 222 -0.77 12.00 9.57
N LEU A 223 -0.49 11.41 8.42
CA LEU A 223 -0.39 12.08 7.13
C LEU A 223 -1.74 11.93 6.41
N VAL A 224 -2.46 13.04 6.29
CA VAL A 224 -3.78 13.08 5.67
C VAL A 224 -3.64 13.47 4.21
N PHE A 225 -4.01 12.57 3.31
CA PHE A 225 -4.13 12.83 1.89
C PHE A 225 -5.46 13.53 1.64
N VAL A 226 -5.40 14.81 1.31
CA VAL A 226 -6.59 15.68 1.21
C VAL A 226 -6.95 15.89 -0.25
N ASP A 227 -8.14 15.41 -0.65
CA ASP A 227 -8.73 15.65 -1.97
C ASP A 227 -10.20 16.09 -1.91
N GLY A 228 -10.76 16.28 -0.71
CA GLY A 228 -12.13 16.74 -0.49
C GLY A 228 -13.18 15.73 -0.95
N GLY A 229 -12.88 14.41 -0.85
CA GLY A 229 -13.85 13.41 -1.26
C GLY A 229 -13.42 11.97 -1.09
N TYR A 230 -14.30 11.06 -1.51
CA TYR A 230 -14.02 9.63 -1.56
C TYR A 230 -13.28 9.28 -2.86
N GLY A 231 -11.98 9.64 -2.94
CA GLY A 231 -11.15 9.59 -4.14
C GLY A 231 -11.12 8.23 -4.86
N LEU A 232 -11.11 7.10 -4.12
CA LEU A 232 -11.18 5.76 -4.74
C LEU A 232 -12.55 5.48 -5.36
N ILE A 233 -13.63 5.94 -4.76
CA ILE A 233 -14.98 5.78 -5.28
C ILE A 233 -15.16 6.64 -6.53
N LYS A 234 -14.71 7.91 -6.48
CA LYS A 234 -14.67 8.80 -7.66
C LYS A 234 -13.93 8.15 -8.83
N TRP A 235 -12.70 7.68 -8.58
CA TRP A 235 -11.90 7.04 -9.62
C TRP A 235 -12.61 5.85 -10.25
N LYS A 236 -13.15 4.93 -9.43
CA LYS A 236 -13.88 3.75 -9.94
C LYS A 236 -15.19 4.13 -10.64
N GLY A 237 -15.88 5.16 -10.16
CA GLY A 237 -17.08 5.68 -10.80
C GLY A 237 -16.79 6.23 -12.20
N MET A 238 -15.76 7.08 -12.32
CA MET A 238 -15.31 7.62 -13.60
C MET A 238 -14.84 6.54 -14.57
N ASP A 239 -14.08 5.55 -14.10
CA ASP A 239 -13.61 4.45 -14.94
C ASP A 239 -14.75 3.55 -15.46
N LYS A 240 -15.77 3.33 -14.64
CA LYS A 240 -16.86 2.40 -14.96
C LYS A 240 -18.07 3.06 -15.65
N PHE A 241 -18.44 4.27 -15.21
CA PHE A 241 -19.67 4.94 -15.59
C PHE A 241 -19.45 6.26 -16.35
N GLY A 242 -18.23 6.80 -16.34
CA GLY A 242 -17.90 8.11 -16.91
C GLY A 242 -18.32 9.30 -16.05
N GLU A 243 -18.94 9.06 -14.89
CA GLU A 243 -19.43 10.10 -13.99
C GLU A 243 -19.39 9.65 -12.53
N THR A 244 -19.49 10.61 -11.60
CA THR A 244 -19.56 10.34 -10.15
C THR A 244 -20.55 11.29 -9.49
N HIS A 245 -21.24 10.81 -8.44
CA HIS A 245 -22.19 11.58 -7.68
C HIS A 245 -21.98 11.38 -6.18
N TYR A 246 -22.21 12.45 -5.41
CA TYR A 246 -22.21 12.43 -3.94
C TYR A 246 -20.90 11.94 -3.30
N CYS A 247 -19.77 12.11 -3.99
CA CYS A 247 -18.45 11.70 -3.49
C CYS A 247 -17.65 12.86 -2.89
N ASP A 248 -18.12 14.09 -3.05
CA ASP A 248 -17.45 15.29 -2.55
C ASP A 248 -17.99 15.69 -1.18
N PHE A 249 -17.11 16.21 -0.33
CA PHE A 249 -17.47 16.77 0.97
C PHE A 249 -16.52 17.90 1.36
N THR A 250 -16.90 18.68 2.38
CA THR A 250 -16.08 19.73 2.96
C THR A 250 -15.24 19.21 4.11
N ASN A 251 -13.97 19.56 4.12
CA ASN A 251 -13.06 19.25 5.23
C ASN A 251 -13.10 20.33 6.30
N PRO A 252 -12.82 20.02 7.56
CA PRO A 252 -12.50 21.01 8.57
C PRO A 252 -11.13 21.64 8.26
N ASP A 253 -10.78 22.71 8.95
CA ASP A 253 -9.38 23.13 9.07
C ASP A 253 -8.63 22.08 9.89
N TRP A 254 -7.82 21.26 9.22
CA TRP A 254 -7.14 20.14 9.85
C TRP A 254 -6.10 20.54 10.88
N VAL A 255 -5.49 21.73 10.75
CA VAL A 255 -4.56 22.27 11.74
C VAL A 255 -5.32 22.64 13.00
N ALA A 256 -6.38 23.44 12.88
CA ALA A 256 -7.23 23.82 14.00
C ALA A 256 -7.90 22.59 14.65
N TYR A 257 -8.28 21.59 13.86
CA TYR A 257 -8.83 20.33 14.35
C TYR A 257 -7.81 19.56 15.21
N ALA A 258 -6.56 19.44 14.74
CA ALA A 258 -5.50 18.79 15.49
C ALA A 258 -5.23 19.51 16.82
N GLU A 259 -5.14 20.84 16.80
CA GLU A 259 -4.91 21.67 18.00
C GLU A 259 -6.06 21.55 19.00
N ALA A 260 -7.31 21.50 18.53
CA ALA A 260 -8.48 21.27 19.38
C ALA A 260 -8.47 19.90 20.06
N MET A 261 -7.80 18.91 19.47
CA MET A 261 -7.56 17.58 20.05
C MET A 261 -6.24 17.48 20.84
N HIS A 262 -5.59 18.62 21.13
CA HIS A 262 -4.28 18.70 21.80
C HIS A 262 -3.15 17.97 21.07
N CYS A 263 -3.28 17.81 19.75
CA CYS A 263 -2.27 17.30 18.84
C CYS A 263 -1.50 18.43 18.18
N LYS A 264 -0.36 18.14 17.58
CA LYS A 264 0.37 19.10 16.74
C LYS A 264 -0.20 19.09 15.32
N GLY A 265 -0.59 20.26 14.79
CA GLY A 265 -1.11 20.43 13.43
C GLY A 265 -0.08 21.01 12.48
N TYR A 266 -0.03 20.49 11.22
CA TYR A 266 0.79 21.00 10.13
C TYR A 266 -0.03 21.05 8.84
N ARG A 267 0.31 22.01 7.98
CA ARG A 267 -0.27 22.14 6.64
C ARG A 267 0.84 22.29 5.61
N ILE A 268 0.86 21.42 4.62
CA ILE A 268 1.79 21.48 3.49
C ILE A 268 1.24 22.44 2.43
N ARG A 269 2.06 23.35 1.95
CA ARG A 269 1.74 24.32 0.90
C ARG A 269 2.59 24.19 -0.35
N THR A 270 3.75 23.55 -0.22
CA THR A 270 4.66 23.22 -1.32
C THR A 270 5.21 21.80 -1.14
N ALA A 271 5.63 21.17 -2.22
CA ALA A 271 6.17 19.80 -2.17
C ALA A 271 7.42 19.69 -1.27
N ASP A 272 8.24 20.72 -1.24
CA ASP A 272 9.51 20.72 -0.50
C ASP A 272 9.32 20.85 1.02
N GLU A 273 8.14 21.28 1.47
CA GLU A 273 7.82 21.36 2.91
C GLU A 273 7.57 19.97 3.53
N LEU A 274 7.21 18.94 2.75
CA LEU A 274 6.76 17.67 3.32
C LEU A 274 7.86 16.97 4.11
N LEU A 275 9.05 16.83 3.51
CA LEU A 275 10.15 16.09 4.15
C LEU A 275 10.56 16.71 5.51
N PRO A 276 10.88 18.00 5.61
CA PRO A 276 11.21 18.63 6.90
C PRO A 276 10.04 18.59 7.88
N THR A 277 8.80 18.73 7.42
CA THR A 277 7.61 18.62 8.28
C THR A 277 7.46 17.21 8.87
N LEU A 278 7.67 16.17 8.09
CA LEU A 278 7.67 14.79 8.60
C LEU A 278 8.77 14.57 9.65
N GLU A 279 9.97 15.10 9.42
CA GLU A 279 11.08 15.02 10.37
C GLU A 279 10.74 15.71 11.69
N ASP A 280 10.17 16.93 11.65
CA ASP A 280 9.73 17.67 12.84
C ASP A 280 8.56 16.96 13.54
N ALA A 281 7.56 16.50 12.81
CA ALA A 281 6.41 15.79 13.37
C ALA A 281 6.80 14.53 14.15
N PHE A 282 7.86 13.83 13.73
CA PHE A 282 8.38 12.67 14.48
C PHE A 282 9.22 13.05 15.71
N GLN A 283 9.49 14.32 15.96
CA GLN A 283 10.14 14.79 17.20
C GLN A 283 9.14 15.21 18.27
N GLN A 284 7.85 15.31 17.92
CA GLN A 284 6.82 15.73 18.88
C GLN A 284 6.54 14.63 19.90
N ASP A 285 6.23 15.00 21.11
CA ASP A 285 5.83 14.13 22.22
C ASP A 285 4.30 13.89 22.28
N VAL A 286 3.55 14.50 21.36
CA VAL A 286 2.11 14.32 21.15
C VAL A 286 1.86 13.82 19.72
N PRO A 287 0.67 13.27 19.43
CA PRO A 287 0.31 12.94 18.05
C PRO A 287 0.39 14.16 17.15
N ALA A 288 0.89 13.98 15.93
CA ALA A 288 1.01 15.04 14.93
C ALA A 288 0.15 14.73 13.70
N LEU A 289 -0.60 15.71 13.21
CA LEU A 289 -1.43 15.62 12.03
C LEU A 289 -0.91 16.54 10.94
N ILE A 290 -0.65 15.99 9.75
CA ILE A 290 -0.13 16.72 8.60
C ILE A 290 -1.18 16.72 7.50
N GLU A 291 -1.73 17.88 7.19
CA GLU A 291 -2.59 18.11 6.04
C GLU A 291 -1.74 18.17 4.76
N CYS A 292 -1.96 17.24 3.84
CA CYS A 292 -1.22 17.12 2.59
C CYS A 292 -2.18 17.07 1.40
N PRO A 293 -2.38 18.18 0.67
CA PRO A 293 -3.18 18.19 -0.56
C PRO A 293 -2.58 17.31 -1.63
N ILE A 294 -3.40 16.42 -2.23
CA ILE A 294 -2.98 15.39 -3.18
C ILE A 294 -3.65 15.56 -4.54
N ASP A 295 -2.86 15.41 -5.60
CA ASP A 295 -3.35 15.30 -6.97
C ASP A 295 -3.66 13.84 -7.34
N TYR A 296 -4.92 13.46 -7.24
CA TYR A 296 -5.40 12.14 -7.66
C TYR A 296 -5.74 12.02 -9.16
N ALA A 297 -5.49 13.05 -9.98
CA ALA A 297 -5.46 12.88 -11.44
C ALA A 297 -4.40 11.84 -11.85
N GLU A 298 -3.37 11.68 -11.03
CA GLU A 298 -2.36 10.62 -11.15
C GLU A 298 -2.94 9.18 -11.10
N ASN A 299 -4.12 8.96 -10.51
CA ASN A 299 -4.72 7.63 -10.38
C ASN A 299 -4.89 6.92 -11.73
N GLY A 300 -5.12 7.67 -12.81
CA GLY A 300 -5.18 7.14 -14.17
C GLY A 300 -3.92 6.37 -14.56
N LYS A 301 -2.74 6.78 -14.07
CA LYS A 301 -1.46 6.13 -14.37
C LYS A 301 -1.34 4.73 -13.78
N LEU A 302 -1.99 4.45 -12.66
CA LEU A 302 -2.07 3.09 -12.11
C LEU A 302 -2.82 2.11 -13.04
N THR A 303 -3.59 2.62 -14.02
CA THR A 303 -4.39 1.81 -14.95
C THR A 303 -4.05 1.99 -16.43
N GLN A 304 -3.60 3.19 -16.84
CA GLN A 304 -3.44 3.57 -18.25
C GLN A 304 -2.03 3.37 -18.79
N HIS A 305 -1.02 3.53 -17.97
CA HIS A 305 0.40 3.44 -18.38
C HIS A 305 0.78 2.10 -18.99
N LEU A 306 -0.03 1.08 -18.76
CA LEU A 306 0.16 -0.25 -19.29
C LEU A 306 -0.18 -0.39 -20.77
N LYS A 307 -1.08 0.42 -21.32
CA LYS A 307 -1.43 0.36 -22.73
C LYS A 307 -0.30 0.84 -23.64
N GLU A 308 0.42 1.87 -23.21
CA GLU A 308 1.51 2.50 -23.98
C GLU A 308 2.80 1.67 -23.95
N VAL A 309 3.12 1.10 -22.80
CA VAL A 309 4.31 0.23 -22.66
C VAL A 309 4.11 -1.10 -23.37
N TYR A 310 2.88 -1.60 -23.47
CA TYR A 310 2.57 -2.83 -24.23
C TYR A 310 2.71 -2.64 -25.74
N ALA A 311 2.47 -1.44 -26.26
CA ALA A 311 2.58 -1.15 -27.68
C ALA A 311 4.04 -1.14 -28.21
N HIS A 312 5.03 -1.01 -27.32
CA HIS A 312 6.45 -1.00 -27.68
C HIS A 312 7.16 -2.35 -27.50
N LEU A 313 6.44 -3.38 -27.04
CA LEU A 313 7.00 -4.71 -26.75
C LEU A 313 6.36 -5.84 -27.60
N GLU A 314 5.47 -5.50 -28.56
CA GLU A 314 5.06 -6.30 -29.71
C GLU A 314 5.98 -6.01 -30.90
#